data_6cba09844ee69fbf5e7b23264d0eb88e
#
_entry.id   6cba09844ee69fbf5e7b23264d0eb88e
#
_cell.length_a   1.000
_cell.length_b   1.000
_cell.length_c   1.000
_cell.angle_alpha   90.00
_cell.angle_beta   90.00
_cell.angle_gamma   90.00
#
_symmetry.space_group_name_H-M   'P 1'
#
loop_
_entity.id
_entity.type
_entity.pdbx_description
1 polymer ?
#
loop_
_entity_poly.entity_id
_entity_poly.type
_entity_poly.pdbx_seq_one_letter_code
_entity_poly.pdbx_strand_id
1 'polypeptide(L)'
;MSVKEAVLQVHDLSVERRGRLAVEGVSFALPAESDTALVGPNGAGKSTLVAALLGLLPHASGRVELLGQPLGANGCLPRSVRAQIAYVPQNLVIQGLIPLSVAEFVGFGFDLPGPCLPWRSGKQRTDAVFTALERTETCDLRKRLLTELSGGQLKRVLLAFCLVRPRRLLVLDEAQAGLDVHSNEQFQQQLLDLRRQEGWTVLQVSHDLEMVRRSSDQVLCLNRSLRCSGSPESTLSEERVGELYGLDMVTQRHG
;
A
#
# COMPACT_ATOMS: atom_id res chain seq x y z
N MET A 1 -11.75 20.23 16.49
CA MET A 1 -11.44 19.16 15.52
C MET A 1 -10.87 18.00 16.34
N SER A 2 -11.56 16.87 16.38
CA SER A 2 -11.03 15.66 17.06
C SER A 2 -9.78 15.20 16.31
N VAL A 3 -8.64 15.10 17.00
CA VAL A 3 -7.41 14.52 16.42
C VAL A 3 -7.72 13.05 16.16
N LYS A 4 -7.85 12.65 14.90
CA LYS A 4 -8.02 11.24 14.55
C LYS A 4 -6.79 10.50 15.05
N GLU A 5 -7.02 9.39 15.77
CA GLU A 5 -5.95 8.50 16.24
C GLU A 5 -5.11 8.03 15.05
N ALA A 6 -3.78 8.06 15.19
CA ALA A 6 -2.90 7.63 14.10
C ALA A 6 -2.88 6.10 14.02
N VAL A 7 -3.06 5.56 12.82
CA VAL A 7 -2.98 4.12 12.53
C VAL A 7 -1.52 3.66 12.44
N LEU A 8 -0.64 4.54 12.00
CA LEU A 8 0.80 4.33 11.94
C LEU A 8 1.51 5.56 12.48
N GLN A 9 2.49 5.35 13.38
CA GLN A 9 3.40 6.38 13.86
C GLN A 9 4.84 5.92 13.67
N VAL A 10 5.66 6.80 13.14
CA VAL A 10 7.08 6.56 12.84
C VAL A 10 7.90 7.67 13.46
N HIS A 11 8.92 7.30 14.24
CA HIS A 11 9.81 8.24 14.91
C HIS A 11 11.26 7.89 14.64
N ASP A 12 11.98 8.80 14.01
CA ASP A 12 13.42 8.74 13.72
C ASP A 12 13.90 7.41 13.12
N LEU A 13 13.09 6.87 12.20
CA LEU A 13 13.31 5.55 11.62
C LEU A 13 14.46 5.59 10.61
N SER A 14 15.45 4.71 10.84
CA SER A 14 16.52 4.48 9.87
C SER A 14 16.59 3.01 9.50
N VAL A 15 16.77 2.73 8.21
CA VAL A 15 16.78 1.38 7.66
C VAL A 15 18.04 1.17 6.82
N GLU A 16 18.79 0.14 7.16
CA GLU A 16 19.98 -0.26 6.42
C GLU A 16 19.64 -1.36 5.40
N ARG A 17 20.23 -1.27 4.22
CA ARG A 17 20.15 -2.31 3.19
C ARG A 17 21.51 -2.49 2.51
N ARG A 18 22.03 -3.71 2.56
CA ARG A 18 23.35 -4.06 1.97
C ARG A 18 24.49 -3.15 2.46
N GLY A 19 24.55 -2.88 3.77
CA GLY A 19 25.61 -2.07 4.39
C GLY A 19 25.49 -0.57 4.12
N ARG A 20 24.34 -0.06 3.65
CA ARG A 20 24.11 1.37 3.42
C ARG A 20 22.76 1.79 3.98
N LEU A 21 22.69 2.97 4.57
CA LEU A 21 21.43 3.58 4.97
C LEU A 21 20.60 3.90 3.72
N ALA A 22 19.51 3.16 3.55
CA ALA A 22 18.55 3.37 2.48
C ALA A 22 17.44 4.35 2.88
N VAL A 23 17.14 4.43 4.21
CA VAL A 23 16.23 5.39 4.83
C VAL A 23 16.91 5.93 6.07
N GLU A 24 16.82 7.24 6.31
CA GLU A 24 17.55 7.94 7.36
C GLU A 24 16.66 8.93 8.11
N GLY A 25 16.47 8.71 9.42
CA GLY A 25 15.82 9.62 10.36
C GLY A 25 14.40 10.04 9.99
N VAL A 26 13.59 9.13 9.49
CA VAL A 26 12.24 9.45 8.98
C VAL A 26 11.22 9.46 10.11
N SER A 27 10.43 10.55 10.21
CA SER A 27 9.35 10.70 11.19
C SER A 27 8.06 11.19 10.52
N PHE A 28 6.96 10.47 10.70
CA PHE A 28 5.63 10.85 10.21
C PHE A 28 4.53 10.04 10.91
N ALA A 29 3.28 10.45 10.70
CA ALA A 29 2.12 9.70 11.15
C ALA A 29 1.07 9.59 10.04
N LEU A 30 0.32 8.49 10.03
CA LEU A 30 -0.84 8.28 9.17
C LEU A 30 -2.10 8.39 10.03
N PRO A 31 -2.91 9.44 9.88
CA PRO A 31 -4.20 9.55 10.54
C PRO A 31 -5.16 8.43 10.10
N ALA A 32 -6.04 7.99 10.99
CA ALA A 32 -7.07 7.02 10.62
C ALA A 32 -7.94 7.55 9.45
N GLU A 33 -8.30 6.63 8.55
CA GLU A 33 -9.16 6.91 7.38
C GLU A 33 -8.57 7.93 6.39
N SER A 34 -7.25 8.17 6.43
CA SER A 34 -6.57 9.04 5.48
C SER A 34 -5.96 8.26 4.31
N ASP A 35 -5.78 8.94 3.19
CA ASP A 35 -4.98 8.48 2.05
C ASP A 35 -3.66 9.26 2.03
N THR A 36 -2.56 8.55 2.19
CA THR A 36 -1.23 9.13 2.19
C THR A 36 -0.42 8.58 1.04
N ALA A 37 0.05 9.46 0.16
CA ALA A 37 0.96 9.09 -0.92
C ALA A 37 2.42 9.24 -0.48
N LEU A 38 3.22 8.21 -0.75
CA LEU A 38 4.68 8.23 -0.62
C LEU A 38 5.30 8.38 -2.01
N VAL A 39 5.88 9.54 -2.27
CA VAL A 39 6.49 9.91 -3.57
C VAL A 39 7.99 10.11 -3.46
N GLY A 40 8.70 10.04 -4.57
CA GLY A 40 10.14 10.28 -4.65
C GLY A 40 10.80 9.53 -5.79
N PRO A 41 12.04 9.86 -6.15
CA PRO A 41 12.75 9.26 -7.27
C PRO A 41 13.01 7.76 -7.07
N ASN A 42 13.41 7.08 -8.14
CA ASN A 42 13.85 5.70 -8.07
C ASN A 42 15.11 5.60 -7.18
N GLY A 43 15.15 4.61 -6.31
CA GLY A 43 16.23 4.46 -5.33
C GLY A 43 16.11 5.36 -4.08
N ALA A 44 15.06 6.16 -3.94
CA ALA A 44 14.82 7.02 -2.77
C ALA A 44 14.58 6.27 -1.44
N GLY A 45 14.38 4.95 -1.49
CA GLY A 45 14.15 4.13 -0.30
C GLY A 45 12.67 3.80 -0.04
N LYS A 46 11.72 4.16 -0.93
CA LYS A 46 10.27 3.97 -0.74
C LYS A 46 9.88 2.53 -0.38
N SER A 47 10.21 1.56 -1.22
CA SER A 47 9.89 0.14 -0.95
C SER A 47 10.68 -0.42 0.24
N THR A 48 11.85 0.14 0.56
CA THR A 48 12.62 -0.22 1.76
C THR A 48 11.90 0.30 3.02
N LEU A 49 11.41 1.53 2.99
CA LEU A 49 10.59 2.10 4.07
C LEU A 49 9.34 1.27 4.27
N VAL A 50 8.56 1.01 3.21
CA VAL A 50 7.35 0.17 3.28
C VAL A 50 7.64 -1.20 3.87
N ALA A 51 8.71 -1.87 3.42
CA ALA A 51 9.08 -3.19 3.94
C ALA A 51 9.45 -3.14 5.44
N ALA A 52 10.13 -2.08 5.89
CA ALA A 52 10.46 -1.91 7.31
C ALA A 52 9.20 -1.62 8.15
N LEU A 53 8.28 -0.79 7.67
CA LEU A 53 7.01 -0.49 8.34
C LEU A 53 6.15 -1.74 8.52
N LEU A 54 6.19 -2.67 7.58
CA LEU A 54 5.45 -3.93 7.62
C LEU A 54 6.18 -5.04 8.39
N GLY A 55 7.38 -4.76 8.93
CA GLY A 55 8.20 -5.75 9.62
C GLY A 55 8.80 -6.82 8.70
N LEU A 56 8.88 -6.55 7.40
CA LEU A 56 9.51 -7.43 6.41
C LEU A 56 11.04 -7.22 6.35
N LEU A 57 11.51 -6.07 6.82
CA LEU A 57 12.93 -5.74 7.01
C LEU A 57 13.16 -5.21 8.42
N PRO A 58 14.26 -5.57 9.07
CA PRO A 58 14.66 -4.96 10.33
C PRO A 58 15.01 -3.48 10.11
N HIS A 59 14.79 -2.65 11.13
CA HIS A 59 15.25 -1.26 11.15
C HIS A 59 16.51 -1.13 12.00
N ALA A 60 17.38 -0.19 11.64
CA ALA A 60 18.64 0.06 12.33
C ALA A 60 18.43 0.90 13.58
N SER A 61 17.53 1.88 13.53
CA SER A 61 17.16 2.75 14.66
C SER A 61 15.74 3.29 14.48
N GLY A 62 15.24 3.94 15.53
CA GLY A 62 13.92 4.56 15.55
C GLY A 62 12.82 3.66 16.11
N ARG A 63 11.58 4.13 16.01
CA ARG A 63 10.40 3.45 16.53
C ARG A 63 9.27 3.49 15.51
N VAL A 64 8.60 2.37 15.36
CA VAL A 64 7.37 2.24 14.55
C VAL A 64 6.27 1.69 15.45
N GLU A 65 5.11 2.32 15.40
CA GLU A 65 3.91 1.88 16.09
C GLU A 65 2.78 1.71 15.06
N LEU A 66 2.18 0.52 15.02
CA LEU A 66 1.08 0.15 14.12
C LEU A 66 -0.14 -0.24 14.94
N LEU A 67 -1.26 0.47 14.70
CA LEU A 67 -2.53 0.23 15.40
C LEU A 67 -2.35 0.19 16.94
N GLY A 68 -1.53 1.11 17.49
CA GLY A 68 -1.23 1.20 18.92
C GLY A 68 -0.28 0.10 19.44
N GLN A 69 0.37 -0.66 18.54
CA GLN A 69 1.30 -1.72 18.94
C GLN A 69 2.70 -1.45 18.38
N PRO A 70 3.74 -1.50 19.22
CA PRO A 70 5.11 -1.28 18.76
C PRO A 70 5.55 -2.43 17.84
N LEU A 71 6.21 -2.07 16.74
CA LEU A 71 6.92 -3.01 15.90
C LEU A 71 8.24 -3.38 16.59
N GLY A 72 8.44 -4.65 16.92
CA GLY A 72 9.69 -5.12 17.48
C GLY A 72 10.87 -4.92 16.50
N ALA A 73 12.08 -4.77 17.01
CA ALA A 73 13.29 -4.60 16.21
C ALA A 73 13.49 -5.71 15.15
N ASN A 74 12.99 -6.90 15.43
CA ASN A 74 13.01 -8.05 14.50
C ASN A 74 11.81 -8.08 13.54
N GLY A 75 11.05 -6.99 13.42
CA GLY A 75 9.87 -6.94 12.57
C GLY A 75 8.65 -7.71 13.08
N CYS A 76 8.65 -8.15 14.34
CA CYS A 76 7.56 -8.95 14.90
C CYS A 76 6.36 -8.06 15.25
N LEU A 77 5.24 -8.29 14.58
CA LEU A 77 3.92 -7.75 14.92
C LEU A 77 3.02 -8.85 15.47
N PRO A 78 2.18 -8.54 16.47
CA PRO A 78 1.13 -9.45 16.92
C PRO A 78 0.24 -9.91 15.74
N ARG A 79 -0.23 -11.16 15.80
CA ARG A 79 -1.14 -11.70 14.74
C ARG A 79 -2.38 -10.85 14.54
N SER A 80 -2.94 -10.32 15.62
CA SER A 80 -4.11 -9.45 15.60
C SER A 80 -3.88 -8.16 14.83
N VAL A 81 -2.68 -7.58 14.90
CA VAL A 81 -2.28 -6.38 14.14
C VAL A 81 -2.06 -6.74 12.67
N ARG A 82 -1.27 -7.79 12.39
CA ARG A 82 -1.04 -8.25 11.00
C ARG A 82 -2.33 -8.58 10.27
N ALA A 83 -3.30 -9.13 10.97
CA ALA A 83 -4.62 -9.44 10.41
C ALA A 83 -5.40 -8.21 9.94
N GLN A 84 -5.08 -7.02 10.43
CA GLN A 84 -5.73 -5.75 10.09
C GLN A 84 -4.98 -4.95 9.03
N ILE A 85 -3.89 -5.52 8.48
CA ILE A 85 -3.08 -4.89 7.43
C ILE A 85 -3.24 -5.71 6.16
N ALA A 86 -3.44 -5.04 5.03
CA ALA A 86 -3.28 -5.62 3.70
C ALA A 86 -2.11 -4.95 2.98
N TYR A 87 -1.32 -5.73 2.27
CA TYR A 87 -0.20 -5.25 1.48
C TYR A 87 -0.29 -5.78 0.06
N VAL A 88 -0.26 -4.87 -0.90
CA VAL A 88 -0.21 -5.17 -2.33
C VAL A 88 1.16 -4.73 -2.86
N PRO A 89 2.07 -5.66 -3.15
CA PRO A 89 3.40 -5.34 -3.64
C PRO A 89 3.37 -4.87 -5.11
N GLN A 90 4.39 -4.12 -5.51
CA GLN A 90 4.59 -3.62 -6.87
C GLN A 90 4.53 -4.74 -7.92
N ASN A 91 5.24 -5.82 -7.68
CA ASN A 91 5.28 -6.99 -8.55
C ASN A 91 4.70 -8.20 -7.81
N LEU A 92 3.45 -8.51 -8.10
CA LEU A 92 2.92 -9.81 -7.74
C LEU A 92 3.46 -10.82 -8.79
N VAL A 93 4.69 -11.32 -8.55
CA VAL A 93 5.27 -12.34 -9.42
C VAL A 93 4.54 -13.66 -9.15
N ILE A 94 3.46 -13.87 -9.87
CA ILE A 94 2.82 -15.18 -9.92
C ILE A 94 3.68 -16.05 -10.85
N GLN A 95 4.76 -16.61 -10.28
CA GLN A 95 5.55 -17.59 -11.01
C GLN A 95 4.67 -18.80 -11.26
N GLY A 96 4.51 -19.17 -12.54
CA GLY A 96 3.56 -20.17 -13.04
C GLY A 96 3.75 -21.61 -12.57
N LEU A 97 4.40 -21.84 -11.42
CA LEU A 97 4.61 -23.15 -10.82
C LEU A 97 3.37 -23.70 -10.10
N ILE A 98 2.43 -22.85 -9.68
CA ILE A 98 1.22 -23.29 -9.01
C ILE A 98 0.03 -22.64 -9.72
N PRO A 99 -0.85 -23.42 -10.36
CA PRO A 99 -2.09 -22.94 -10.95
C PRO A 99 -3.03 -22.48 -9.82
N LEU A 100 -3.07 -21.18 -9.55
CA LEU A 100 -3.88 -20.59 -8.48
C LEU A 100 -5.09 -19.90 -9.09
N SER A 101 -6.28 -20.33 -8.72
CA SER A 101 -7.52 -19.68 -9.11
C SER A 101 -7.75 -18.39 -8.32
N VAL A 102 -8.55 -17.49 -8.88
CA VAL A 102 -8.94 -16.23 -8.23
C VAL A 102 -9.57 -16.49 -6.86
N ALA A 103 -10.47 -17.46 -6.74
CA ALA A 103 -11.13 -17.78 -5.47
C ALA A 103 -10.14 -18.29 -4.40
N GLU A 104 -9.17 -19.12 -4.79
CA GLU A 104 -8.11 -19.59 -3.88
C GLU A 104 -7.22 -18.45 -3.42
N PHE A 105 -6.81 -17.59 -4.34
CA PHE A 105 -5.97 -16.42 -4.04
C PHE A 105 -6.67 -15.46 -3.06
N VAL A 106 -7.91 -15.07 -3.35
CA VAL A 106 -8.69 -14.20 -2.45
C VAL A 106 -8.88 -14.87 -1.09
N GLY A 107 -9.09 -16.18 -1.07
CA GLY A 107 -9.18 -16.97 0.15
C GLY A 107 -7.95 -16.91 1.05
N PHE A 108 -6.74 -16.76 0.51
CA PHE A 108 -5.54 -16.53 1.33
C PHE A 108 -5.58 -15.21 2.09
N GLY A 109 -6.29 -14.20 1.59
CA GLY A 109 -6.54 -12.96 2.33
C GLY A 109 -7.41 -13.16 3.56
N PHE A 110 -8.29 -14.19 3.56
CA PHE A 110 -9.11 -14.56 4.71
C PHE A 110 -8.31 -15.35 5.75
N ASP A 111 -7.41 -16.21 5.31
CA ASP A 111 -6.66 -17.10 6.17
C ASP A 111 -5.64 -16.32 7.01
N LEU A 112 -5.52 -16.64 8.30
CA LEU A 112 -4.45 -16.11 9.14
C LEU A 112 -3.18 -16.95 8.95
N PRO A 113 -1.98 -16.35 9.00
CA PRO A 113 -0.74 -17.11 9.00
C PRO A 113 -0.70 -18.15 10.13
N GLY A 114 -0.50 -19.42 9.79
CA GLY A 114 -0.40 -20.52 10.74
C GLY A 114 -1.20 -21.75 10.32
N PRO A 115 -1.19 -22.83 11.11
CA PRO A 115 -1.92 -24.04 10.76
C PRO A 115 -3.42 -23.74 10.69
N CYS A 116 -3.99 -23.82 9.49
CA CYS A 116 -5.43 -23.73 9.26
C CYS A 116 -6.03 -25.13 9.44
N LEU A 117 -7.03 -25.23 10.31
CA LEU A 117 -7.87 -26.41 10.39
C LEU A 117 -8.96 -26.29 9.31
N PRO A 118 -8.90 -27.04 8.20
CA PRO A 118 -9.73 -26.81 7.01
C PRO A 118 -11.23 -26.84 7.26
N TRP A 119 -11.66 -27.56 8.31
CA TRP A 119 -13.07 -27.75 8.63
C TRP A 119 -13.69 -26.63 9.50
N ARG A 120 -12.88 -25.72 10.03
CA ARG A 120 -13.38 -24.73 11.02
C ARG A 120 -13.94 -23.46 10.42
N SER A 121 -13.63 -23.16 9.15
CA SER A 121 -14.00 -21.89 8.51
C SER A 121 -14.53 -22.04 7.08
N GLY A 122 -14.76 -23.25 6.58
CA GLY A 122 -15.05 -23.50 5.16
C GLY A 122 -16.20 -22.67 4.60
N LYS A 123 -17.35 -22.61 5.29
CA LYS A 123 -18.50 -21.83 4.82
C LYS A 123 -18.24 -20.33 4.96
N GLN A 124 -17.77 -19.87 6.13
CA GLN A 124 -17.48 -18.45 6.36
C GLN A 124 -16.43 -17.91 5.38
N ARG A 125 -15.37 -18.70 5.10
CA ARG A 125 -14.35 -18.37 4.11
C ARG A 125 -14.94 -18.24 2.71
N THR A 126 -15.79 -19.22 2.31
CA THR A 126 -16.43 -19.21 0.99
C THR A 126 -17.36 -18.01 0.83
N ASP A 127 -18.17 -17.73 1.84
CA ASP A 127 -19.10 -16.59 1.84
C ASP A 127 -18.33 -15.26 1.78
N ALA A 128 -17.24 -15.11 2.56
CA ALA A 128 -16.40 -13.93 2.55
C ALA A 128 -15.70 -13.71 1.19
N VAL A 129 -15.18 -14.78 0.59
CA VAL A 129 -14.57 -14.73 -0.75
C VAL A 129 -15.61 -14.30 -1.79
N PHE A 130 -16.82 -14.89 -1.75
CA PHE A 130 -17.88 -14.54 -2.69
C PHE A 130 -18.28 -13.06 -2.55
N THR A 131 -18.52 -12.59 -1.33
CA THR A 131 -18.84 -11.17 -1.06
C THR A 131 -17.73 -10.22 -1.54
N ALA A 132 -16.47 -10.56 -1.30
CA ALA A 132 -15.35 -9.73 -1.75
C ALA A 132 -15.28 -9.65 -3.28
N LEU A 133 -15.47 -10.78 -3.98
CA LEU A 133 -15.49 -10.83 -5.44
C LEU A 133 -16.69 -10.08 -6.04
N GLU A 134 -17.86 -10.15 -5.39
CA GLU A 134 -19.05 -9.39 -5.81
C GLU A 134 -18.80 -7.89 -5.72
N ARG A 135 -18.24 -7.41 -4.61
CA ARG A 135 -17.95 -5.99 -4.39
C ARG A 135 -16.87 -5.42 -5.31
N THR A 136 -16.05 -6.26 -5.89
CA THR A 136 -15.03 -5.87 -6.87
C THR A 136 -15.40 -6.23 -8.31
N GLU A 137 -16.65 -6.69 -8.54
CA GLU A 137 -17.16 -7.06 -9.86
C GLU A 137 -16.28 -8.10 -10.57
N THR A 138 -15.84 -9.12 -9.82
CA THR A 138 -14.92 -10.17 -10.31
C THR A 138 -15.44 -11.58 -10.07
N CYS A 139 -16.75 -11.74 -9.78
CA CYS A 139 -17.38 -13.04 -9.52
C CYS A 139 -17.26 -14.02 -10.71
N ASP A 140 -17.33 -13.51 -11.93
CA ASP A 140 -17.19 -14.28 -13.18
C ASP A 140 -15.78 -14.85 -13.34
N LEU A 141 -14.77 -14.22 -12.74
CA LEU A 141 -13.37 -14.61 -12.80
C LEU A 141 -12.99 -15.68 -11.75
N ARG A 142 -13.88 -16.02 -10.81
CA ARG A 142 -13.54 -16.81 -9.61
C ARG A 142 -12.82 -18.15 -9.88
N LYS A 143 -13.09 -18.78 -11.03
CA LYS A 143 -12.50 -20.06 -11.44
C LYS A 143 -11.30 -19.91 -12.39
N ARG A 144 -11.05 -18.70 -12.89
CA ARG A 144 -9.89 -18.45 -13.76
C ARG A 144 -8.59 -18.49 -12.97
N LEU A 145 -7.53 -18.86 -13.64
CA LEU A 145 -6.19 -18.76 -13.07
C LEU A 145 -5.74 -17.28 -13.05
N LEU A 146 -4.98 -16.89 -12.05
CA LEU A 146 -4.45 -15.52 -11.96
C LEU A 146 -3.60 -15.13 -13.17
N THR A 147 -2.92 -16.12 -13.79
CA THR A 147 -2.09 -15.93 -14.98
C THR A 147 -2.89 -15.65 -16.26
N GLU A 148 -4.21 -15.90 -16.24
CA GLU A 148 -5.11 -15.66 -17.38
C GLU A 148 -5.79 -14.26 -17.32
N LEU A 149 -5.52 -13.51 -16.26
CA LEU A 149 -6.16 -12.23 -16.04
C LEU A 149 -5.44 -11.10 -16.78
N SER A 150 -6.22 -10.14 -17.30
CA SER A 150 -5.66 -8.86 -17.70
C SER A 150 -5.14 -8.08 -16.49
N GLY A 151 -4.28 -7.08 -16.72
CA GLY A 151 -3.78 -6.22 -15.64
C GLY A 151 -4.89 -5.59 -14.78
N GLY A 152 -5.93 -5.04 -15.41
CA GLY A 152 -7.08 -4.46 -14.72
C GLY A 152 -7.89 -5.49 -13.93
N GLN A 153 -8.13 -6.67 -14.49
CA GLN A 153 -8.79 -7.77 -13.78
C GLN A 153 -8.00 -8.20 -12.54
N LEU A 154 -6.68 -8.35 -12.68
CA LEU A 154 -5.81 -8.72 -11.56
C LEU A 154 -5.85 -7.65 -10.45
N LYS A 155 -5.85 -6.36 -10.79
CA LYS A 155 -5.94 -5.28 -9.78
C LYS A 155 -7.26 -5.31 -9.02
N ARG A 156 -8.40 -5.55 -9.68
CA ARG A 156 -9.69 -5.73 -9.00
C ARG A 156 -9.70 -6.97 -8.11
N VAL A 157 -9.09 -8.06 -8.53
CA VAL A 157 -8.92 -9.27 -7.70
C VAL A 157 -8.02 -9.00 -6.49
N LEU A 158 -7.00 -8.15 -6.61
CA LEU A 158 -6.18 -7.69 -5.48
C LEU A 158 -6.99 -6.87 -4.47
N LEU A 159 -7.92 -6.03 -4.92
CA LEU A 159 -8.87 -5.35 -4.02
C LEU A 159 -9.79 -6.36 -3.31
N ALA A 160 -10.28 -7.39 -4.01
CA ALA A 160 -11.05 -8.47 -3.37
C ALA A 160 -10.25 -9.17 -2.28
N PHE A 161 -8.96 -9.46 -2.52
CA PHE A 161 -8.05 -10.00 -1.52
C PHE A 161 -7.92 -9.09 -0.28
N CYS A 162 -7.93 -7.78 -0.47
CA CYS A 162 -7.90 -6.84 0.65
C CYS A 162 -9.23 -6.79 1.42
N LEU A 163 -10.35 -6.97 0.72
CA LEU A 163 -11.72 -6.88 1.26
C LEU A 163 -12.19 -8.13 2.00
N VAL A 164 -11.59 -9.29 1.72
CA VAL A 164 -12.11 -10.59 2.20
C VAL A 164 -12.20 -10.71 3.72
N ARG A 165 -11.58 -9.78 4.44
CA ARG A 165 -11.73 -9.60 5.89
C ARG A 165 -11.52 -8.12 6.27
N PRO A 166 -12.04 -7.68 7.43
CA PRO A 166 -11.85 -6.32 7.91
C PRO A 166 -10.36 -5.93 8.02
N ARG A 167 -9.99 -4.80 7.44
CA ARG A 167 -8.66 -4.21 7.49
C ARG A 167 -8.76 -2.77 7.99
N ARG A 168 -7.69 -2.27 8.60
CA ARG A 168 -7.56 -0.86 9.00
C ARG A 168 -6.49 -0.13 8.22
N LEU A 169 -5.47 -0.84 7.75
CA LEU A 169 -4.38 -0.28 6.96
C LEU A 169 -4.23 -1.06 5.65
N LEU A 170 -4.28 -0.34 4.55
CA LEU A 170 -3.97 -0.84 3.22
C LEU A 170 -2.69 -0.18 2.72
N VAL A 171 -1.70 -0.99 2.36
CA VAL A 171 -0.42 -0.52 1.80
C VAL A 171 -0.34 -0.97 0.35
N LEU A 172 -0.20 -0.02 -0.56
CA LEU A 172 -0.12 -0.24 -2.01
C LEU A 172 1.26 0.22 -2.50
N ASP A 173 2.10 -0.72 -2.92
CA ASP A 173 3.43 -0.39 -3.47
C ASP A 173 3.35 -0.41 -5.00
N GLU A 174 3.22 0.78 -5.62
CA GLU A 174 3.05 0.96 -7.07
C GLU A 174 2.00 0.04 -7.71
N ALA A 175 0.90 -0.17 -6.99
CA ALA A 175 -0.17 -1.09 -7.40
C ALA A 175 -0.80 -0.76 -8.77
N GLN A 176 -0.53 0.40 -9.33
CA GLN A 176 -1.07 0.90 -10.59
C GLN A 176 -0.15 0.65 -11.80
N ALA A 177 1.08 0.22 -11.56
CA ALA A 177 2.03 -0.01 -12.64
C ALA A 177 1.50 -1.02 -13.67
N GLY A 178 1.63 -0.68 -14.95
CA GLY A 178 1.25 -1.56 -16.07
C GLY A 178 -0.24 -1.54 -16.44
N LEU A 179 -1.04 -0.62 -15.91
CA LEU A 179 -2.41 -0.38 -16.38
C LEU A 179 -2.43 0.66 -17.51
N ASP A 180 -3.37 0.49 -18.45
CA ASP A 180 -3.76 1.59 -19.34
C ASP A 180 -4.51 2.67 -18.55
N VAL A 181 -4.64 3.88 -19.13
CA VAL A 181 -5.22 5.05 -18.47
C VAL A 181 -6.63 4.77 -17.94
N HIS A 182 -7.49 4.16 -18.76
CA HIS A 182 -8.88 3.89 -18.40
C HIS A 182 -9.00 2.87 -17.25
N SER A 183 -8.24 1.78 -17.32
CA SER A 183 -8.19 0.77 -16.24
C SER A 183 -7.64 1.34 -14.94
N ASN A 184 -6.70 2.28 -15.03
CA ASN A 184 -6.16 2.97 -13.85
C ASN A 184 -7.21 3.88 -13.20
N GLU A 185 -7.94 4.67 -13.97
CA GLU A 185 -9.03 5.51 -13.45
C GLU A 185 -10.12 4.68 -12.76
N GLN A 186 -10.55 3.59 -13.38
CA GLN A 186 -11.53 2.67 -12.79
C GLN A 186 -11.03 2.07 -11.47
N PHE A 187 -9.79 1.62 -11.43
CA PHE A 187 -9.18 1.08 -10.21
C PHE A 187 -9.14 2.13 -9.09
N GLN A 188 -8.74 3.37 -9.41
CA GLN A 188 -8.69 4.46 -8.44
C GLN A 188 -10.07 4.81 -7.89
N GLN A 189 -11.06 4.92 -8.77
CA GLN A 189 -12.44 5.19 -8.33
C GLN A 189 -12.94 4.10 -7.40
N GLN A 190 -12.75 2.83 -7.76
CA GLN A 190 -13.14 1.70 -6.94
C GLN A 190 -12.40 1.68 -5.59
N LEU A 191 -11.10 1.98 -5.57
CA LEU A 191 -10.32 2.08 -4.35
C LEU A 191 -10.84 3.20 -3.43
N LEU A 192 -11.18 4.37 -3.98
CA LEU A 192 -11.74 5.49 -3.21
C LEU A 192 -13.09 5.12 -2.60
N ASP A 193 -13.97 4.48 -3.35
CA ASP A 193 -15.29 4.07 -2.87
C ASP A 193 -15.18 3.02 -1.77
N LEU A 194 -14.34 2.00 -1.96
CA LEU A 194 -14.07 0.97 -0.97
C LEU A 194 -13.40 1.55 0.29
N ARG A 195 -12.43 2.45 0.14
CA ARG A 195 -11.80 3.13 1.27
C ARG A 195 -12.82 3.83 2.16
N ARG A 196 -13.78 4.56 1.55
CA ARG A 196 -14.83 5.27 2.29
C ARG A 196 -15.79 4.30 2.98
N GLN A 197 -16.16 3.20 2.32
CA GLN A 197 -17.08 2.20 2.87
C GLN A 197 -16.46 1.41 4.03
N GLU A 198 -15.18 1.06 3.92
CA GLU A 198 -14.47 0.24 4.90
C GLU A 198 -13.76 1.04 6.00
N GLY A 199 -13.66 2.37 5.86
CA GLY A 199 -12.88 3.20 6.76
C GLY A 199 -11.38 2.90 6.71
N TRP A 200 -10.84 2.58 5.53
CA TRP A 200 -9.42 2.25 5.39
C TRP A 200 -8.52 3.48 5.53
N THR A 201 -7.41 3.30 6.23
CA THR A 201 -6.23 4.15 6.08
C THR A 201 -5.37 3.57 4.96
N VAL A 202 -4.99 4.41 3.98
CA VAL A 202 -4.21 3.96 2.82
C VAL A 202 -2.83 4.62 2.84
N LEU A 203 -1.80 3.82 2.65
CA LEU A 203 -0.45 4.27 2.29
C LEU A 203 -0.14 3.76 0.89
N GLN A 204 -0.05 4.67 -0.07
CA GLN A 204 0.27 4.30 -1.45
C GLN A 204 1.60 4.86 -1.92
N VAL A 205 2.46 4.00 -2.44
CA VAL A 205 3.66 4.43 -3.17
C VAL A 205 3.25 4.73 -4.61
N SER A 206 3.52 5.94 -5.07
CA SER A 206 3.18 6.35 -6.43
C SER A 206 4.27 7.21 -7.05
N HIS A 207 4.38 7.14 -8.36
CA HIS A 207 5.15 8.05 -9.20
C HIS A 207 4.26 8.95 -10.08
N ASP A 208 2.95 8.72 -10.05
CA ASP A 208 1.94 9.54 -10.74
C ASP A 208 1.51 10.71 -9.84
N LEU A 209 2.17 11.85 -9.99
CA LEU A 209 1.91 13.04 -9.17
C LEU A 209 0.55 13.68 -9.44
N GLU A 210 0.02 13.56 -10.66
CA GLU A 210 -1.30 14.09 -11.00
C GLU A 210 -2.41 13.32 -10.27
N MET A 211 -2.30 12.00 -10.27
CA MET A 211 -3.22 11.16 -9.51
C MET A 211 -3.12 11.46 -8.00
N VAL A 212 -1.90 11.57 -7.45
CA VAL A 212 -1.67 11.90 -6.05
C VAL A 212 -2.31 13.24 -5.68
N ARG A 213 -2.21 14.26 -6.53
CA ARG A 213 -2.86 15.57 -6.32
C ARG A 213 -4.38 15.47 -6.20
N ARG A 214 -5.00 14.54 -6.94
CA ARG A 214 -6.47 14.40 -7.00
C ARG A 214 -7.05 13.52 -5.91
N SER A 215 -6.29 12.53 -5.43
CA SER A 215 -6.85 11.46 -4.60
C SER A 215 -6.30 11.40 -3.16
N SER A 216 -5.12 11.98 -2.89
CA SER A 216 -4.49 11.83 -1.58
C SER A 216 -4.81 12.98 -0.63
N ASP A 217 -4.94 12.68 0.65
CA ASP A 217 -5.13 13.66 1.73
C ASP A 217 -3.79 14.23 2.20
N GLN A 218 -2.72 13.40 2.11
CA GLN A 218 -1.37 13.75 2.56
C GLN A 218 -0.32 13.20 1.59
N VAL A 219 0.79 13.89 1.45
CA VAL A 219 1.94 13.47 0.66
C VAL A 219 3.19 13.46 1.53
N LEU A 220 3.97 12.39 1.40
CA LEU A 220 5.29 12.22 1.98
C LEU A 220 6.32 12.17 0.84
N CYS A 221 7.25 13.12 0.81
CA CYS A 221 8.31 13.16 -0.21
C CYS A 221 9.58 12.53 0.37
N LEU A 222 9.98 11.40 -0.17
CA LEU A 222 11.15 10.66 0.29
C LEU A 222 12.30 10.77 -0.72
N ASN A 223 13.49 11.07 -0.19
CA ASN A 223 14.77 10.87 -0.87
C ASN A 223 15.82 10.54 0.20
N ARG A 224 15.89 9.27 0.58
CA ARG A 224 16.56 8.69 1.76
C ARG A 224 16.01 9.22 3.08
N SER A 225 15.85 10.52 3.22
CA SER A 225 15.15 11.18 4.34
C SER A 225 13.83 11.81 3.85
N LEU A 226 12.96 12.16 4.79
CA LEU A 226 11.72 12.86 4.47
C LEU A 226 12.05 14.31 4.08
N ARG A 227 11.77 14.69 2.83
CA ARG A 227 12.04 16.03 2.29
C ARG A 227 10.85 16.97 2.49
N CYS A 228 9.64 16.44 2.37
CA CYS A 228 8.42 17.18 2.62
C CYS A 228 7.31 16.26 3.15
N SER A 229 6.37 16.86 3.88
CA SER A 229 5.15 16.22 4.37
C SER A 229 4.07 17.27 4.49
N GLY A 230 2.87 16.98 3.99
CA GLY A 230 1.73 17.91 4.04
C GLY A 230 0.65 17.57 3.03
N SER A 231 -0.25 18.53 2.77
CA SER A 231 -1.26 18.38 1.72
C SER A 231 -0.62 18.35 0.33
N PRO A 232 -1.27 17.72 -0.67
CA PRO A 232 -0.76 17.68 -2.04
C PRO A 232 -0.42 19.08 -2.60
N GLU A 233 -1.27 20.09 -2.34
CA GLU A 233 -1.07 21.47 -2.80
C GLU A 233 0.21 22.09 -2.23
N SER A 234 0.51 21.80 -0.96
CA SER A 234 1.67 22.36 -0.27
C SER A 234 2.97 21.66 -0.60
N THR A 235 2.92 20.39 -0.99
CA THR A 235 4.11 19.53 -1.15
C THR A 235 4.50 19.29 -2.60
N LEU A 236 3.55 19.36 -3.54
CA LEU A 236 3.77 19.04 -4.96
C LEU A 236 3.79 20.31 -5.84
N SER A 237 4.30 21.46 -5.33
CA SER A 237 4.60 22.59 -6.21
C SER A 237 5.69 22.22 -7.23
N GLU A 238 5.70 22.86 -8.39
CA GLU A 238 6.69 22.59 -9.44
C GLU A 238 8.13 22.71 -8.93
N GLU A 239 8.41 23.73 -8.10
CA GLU A 239 9.70 23.95 -7.48
C GLU A 239 10.14 22.77 -6.61
N ARG A 240 9.26 22.32 -5.68
CA ARG A 240 9.55 21.18 -4.78
C ARG A 240 9.67 19.85 -5.52
N VAL A 241 8.87 19.65 -6.55
CA VAL A 241 8.99 18.48 -7.42
C VAL A 241 10.33 18.51 -8.15
N GLY A 242 10.76 19.67 -8.69
CA GLY A 242 12.07 19.86 -9.28
C GLY A 242 13.21 19.50 -8.32
N GLU A 243 13.18 20.01 -7.11
CA GLU A 243 14.16 19.69 -6.06
C GLU A 243 14.18 18.19 -5.69
N LEU A 244 12.98 17.59 -5.53
CA LEU A 244 12.85 16.18 -5.14
C LEU A 244 13.43 15.22 -6.19
N TYR A 245 13.17 15.50 -7.46
CA TYR A 245 13.57 14.64 -8.57
C TYR A 245 14.91 15.04 -9.22
N GLY A 246 15.52 16.13 -8.75
CA GLY A 246 16.80 16.62 -9.30
C GLY A 246 16.65 17.17 -10.71
N LEU A 247 15.46 17.64 -11.07
CA LEU A 247 15.23 18.32 -12.33
C LEU A 247 15.64 19.78 -12.11
N ASP A 248 16.86 20.15 -12.53
CA ASP A 248 17.21 21.55 -12.70
C ASP A 248 16.20 22.14 -13.68
N MET A 249 15.36 23.05 -13.20
CA MET A 249 14.46 23.83 -14.04
C MET A 249 15.32 24.67 -14.99
N VAL A 250 15.64 24.12 -16.15
CA VAL A 250 16.11 24.92 -17.26
C VAL A 250 14.94 25.82 -17.64
N THR A 251 14.95 27.00 -17.06
CA THR A 251 14.09 28.12 -17.44
C THR A 251 14.42 28.47 -18.89
N GLN A 252 13.77 27.84 -19.83
CA GLN A 252 13.63 28.41 -21.16
C GLN A 252 12.72 29.62 -21.04
N ARG A 253 13.31 30.75 -20.66
CA ARG A 253 12.77 32.07 -21.02
C ARG A 253 12.88 32.14 -22.54
N HIS A 254 11.80 31.90 -23.21
CA HIS A 254 11.63 32.33 -24.60
C HIS A 254 11.49 33.85 -24.56
N GLY A 255 12.54 34.55 -25.01
CA GLY A 255 12.53 35.96 -25.34
C GLY A 255 11.73 36.20 -26.64
#